data_caa6696a38534aa7cfccb2e74bd9415c
#
_entry.id   caa6696a38534aa7cfccb2e74bd9415c
#
_cell.length_a   1.000
_cell.length_b   1.000
_cell.length_c   1.000
_cell.angle_alpha   90.00
_cell.angle_beta   90.00
_cell.angle_gamma   90.00
#
_symmetry.space_group_name_H-M   'P 1'
#
loop_
_entity.id
_entity.type
_entity.pdbx_description
1 polymer ?
#
loop_
_entity_poly.entity_id
_entity_poly.type
_entity_poly.pdbx_seq_one_letter_code
_entity_poly.pdbx_strand_id
1 'polypeptide(L)'
;DSVLSRGLGDVYKRQNGYKPSEEDVYVAAGVIKKYRMRKGDLVSGPIRAPRQKEKYPALIEPKTVNGADPELLARRVDFNKLTPLFPDERLKLEIDGSPQKILPRIVDLIAPIGKGQRGLIVSPPKAGKTTILKEIANSITTNNPEVYLMVVLVDERPEEVTDMQRSVDGEVVFSTFDRPPDEHTQVSSCLLYTSPSPRDNT
;
A
#
# COMPACT_ATOMS: atom_id res chain seq x y z
N ASP A 1 14.69 15.11 -14.74
CA ASP A 1 14.57 13.90 -13.94
C ASP A 1 13.11 13.77 -13.50
N SER A 2 12.49 12.65 -13.81
CA SER A 2 11.12 12.34 -13.43
C SER A 2 11.16 11.48 -12.17
N VAL A 3 10.44 11.89 -11.12
CA VAL A 3 10.35 11.15 -9.87
C VAL A 3 9.00 10.43 -9.81
N LEU A 4 9.05 9.12 -9.68
CA LEU A 4 7.89 8.27 -9.35
C LEU A 4 7.85 8.09 -7.84
N SER A 5 6.79 8.51 -7.17
CA SER A 5 6.67 8.37 -5.72
C SER A 5 5.23 8.23 -5.25
N ARG A 6 4.99 7.34 -4.29
CA ARG A 6 3.71 7.16 -3.60
C ARG A 6 3.70 7.89 -2.26
N GLY A 7 2.55 8.38 -1.89
CA GLY A 7 2.30 8.95 -0.56
C GLY A 7 2.34 10.48 -0.51
N LEU A 8 1.23 11.10 -0.19
CA LEU A 8 1.13 12.49 0.21
C LEU A 8 1.05 12.55 1.75
N GLY A 9 2.18 12.74 2.43
CA GLY A 9 2.19 13.40 3.73
C GLY A 9 1.84 14.88 3.49
N ASP A 10 1.39 15.60 4.50
CA ASP A 10 0.66 16.89 4.41
C ASP A 10 1.09 17.93 3.35
N VAL A 11 2.25 17.88 2.77
CA VAL A 11 2.75 18.76 1.68
C VAL A 11 3.96 18.13 0.99
N TYR A 12 4.45 17.01 1.48
CA TYR A 12 5.65 16.34 1.01
C TYR A 12 5.33 14.97 0.44
N LYS A 13 6.03 14.62 -0.61
CA LYS A 13 5.92 13.34 -1.24
C LYS A 13 7.03 12.42 -0.76
N ARG A 14 6.65 11.29 -0.19
CA ARG A 14 7.59 10.35 0.43
C ARG A 14 8.06 9.33 -0.59
N GLN A 15 9.38 9.17 -0.67
CA GLN A 15 10.02 8.24 -1.59
C GLN A 15 10.53 6.98 -0.89
N ASN A 16 10.76 7.06 0.43
CA ASN A 16 11.40 5.98 1.18
C ASN A 16 10.45 5.37 2.21
N GLY A 17 9.72 4.33 1.82
CA GLY A 17 8.88 3.54 2.71
C GLY A 17 7.83 4.33 3.50
N TYR A 18 7.30 5.40 2.92
CA TYR A 18 6.30 6.30 3.53
C TYR A 18 6.80 7.07 4.76
N LYS A 19 8.09 6.99 5.08
CA LYS A 19 8.73 7.76 6.17
C LYS A 19 9.29 9.08 5.64
N PRO A 20 9.40 10.11 6.49
CA PRO A 20 10.11 11.34 6.14
C PRO A 20 11.56 11.02 5.78
N SER A 21 12.03 11.56 4.66
CA SER A 21 13.41 11.39 4.22
C SER A 21 13.95 12.69 3.63
N GLU A 22 15.27 12.77 3.47
CA GLU A 22 15.92 13.92 2.81
C GLU A 22 15.63 13.97 1.31
N GLU A 23 15.18 12.87 0.73
CA GLU A 23 14.79 12.73 -0.67
C GLU A 23 13.33 13.12 -0.95
N ASP A 24 12.60 13.55 0.08
CA ASP A 24 11.19 13.94 -0.09
C ASP A 24 11.06 15.12 -1.05
N VAL A 25 9.99 15.11 -1.85
CA VAL A 25 9.69 16.16 -2.82
C VAL A 25 8.50 17.00 -2.33
N TYR A 26 8.69 18.30 -2.29
CA TYR A 26 7.65 19.24 -1.95
C TYR A 26 6.63 19.37 -3.08
N VAL A 27 5.35 19.29 -2.77
CA VAL A 27 4.25 19.54 -3.72
C VAL A 27 3.44 20.72 -3.23
N ALA A 28 3.38 21.78 -4.02
CA ALA A 28 2.67 23.00 -3.63
C ALA A 28 1.16 22.75 -3.45
N ALA A 29 0.57 23.32 -2.40
CA ALA A 29 -0.87 23.17 -2.12
C ALA A 29 -1.77 23.61 -3.30
N GLY A 30 -1.32 24.58 -4.09
CA GLY A 30 -2.01 24.99 -5.32
C GLY A 30 -2.06 23.89 -6.37
N VAL A 31 -0.98 23.13 -6.53
CA VAL A 31 -0.92 21.98 -7.45
C VAL A 31 -1.83 20.86 -6.97
N ILE A 32 -1.81 20.55 -5.67
CA ILE A 32 -2.70 19.55 -5.07
C ILE A 32 -4.17 19.89 -5.31
N LYS A 33 -4.55 21.16 -5.09
CA LYS A 33 -5.94 21.63 -5.31
C LYS A 33 -6.31 21.63 -6.78
N LYS A 34 -5.43 22.13 -7.67
CA LYS A 34 -5.68 22.20 -9.11
C LYS A 34 -6.02 20.83 -9.69
N TYR A 35 -5.24 19.82 -9.34
CA TYR A 35 -5.41 18.47 -9.88
C TYR A 35 -6.19 17.52 -8.95
N ARG A 36 -6.79 18.02 -7.87
CA ARG A 36 -7.56 17.22 -6.89
C ARG A 36 -6.81 15.98 -6.40
N MET A 37 -5.51 16.13 -6.17
CA MET A 37 -4.68 15.04 -5.68
C MET A 37 -5.08 14.61 -4.28
N ARG A 38 -4.98 13.32 -4.02
CA ARG A 38 -5.28 12.72 -2.72
C ARG A 38 -4.02 12.09 -2.11
N LYS A 39 -4.05 11.87 -0.81
CA LYS A 39 -3.03 11.04 -0.15
C LYS A 39 -3.05 9.65 -0.81
N GLY A 40 -1.86 9.12 -1.11
CA GLY A 40 -1.72 7.84 -1.78
C GLY A 40 -1.57 7.90 -3.29
N ASP A 41 -1.85 9.03 -3.93
CA ASP A 41 -1.65 9.14 -5.37
C ASP A 41 -0.17 8.98 -5.76
N LEU A 42 0.10 8.15 -6.77
CA LEU A 42 1.39 8.02 -7.40
C LEU A 42 1.55 9.13 -8.43
N VAL A 43 2.53 10.01 -8.23
CA VAL A 43 2.71 11.18 -9.11
C VAL A 43 4.06 11.13 -9.80
N SER A 44 4.13 11.39 -11.08
CA SER A 44 5.37 11.63 -11.80
C SER A 44 5.39 13.02 -12.44
N GLY A 45 6.57 13.62 -12.48
CA GLY A 45 6.74 14.93 -13.10
C GLY A 45 8.12 15.53 -12.87
N PRO A 46 8.44 16.63 -13.56
CA PRO A 46 9.71 17.32 -13.40
C PRO A 46 9.80 18.00 -12.03
N ILE A 47 10.96 17.88 -11.41
CA ILE A 47 11.29 18.54 -10.15
C ILE A 47 12.30 19.65 -10.39
N ARG A 48 12.27 20.69 -9.56
CA ARG A 48 13.29 21.73 -9.50
C ARG A 48 14.13 21.61 -8.23
N ALA A 49 15.37 22.03 -8.33
CA ALA A 49 16.25 22.12 -7.17
C ALA A 49 15.67 23.06 -6.09
N PRO A 50 15.95 22.81 -4.80
CA PRO A 50 15.53 23.68 -3.72
C PRO A 50 16.16 25.06 -3.83
N ARG A 51 15.39 26.11 -3.52
CA ARG A 51 15.87 27.49 -3.42
C ARG A 51 16.52 27.73 -2.05
N GLN A 52 17.22 28.87 -1.88
CA GLN A 52 18.02 29.20 -0.67
C GLN A 52 17.34 29.00 0.69
N LYS A 53 15.99 28.97 0.76
CA LYS A 53 15.22 28.76 2.00
C LYS A 53 14.39 27.49 1.99
N GLU A 54 14.47 26.68 0.95
CA GLU A 54 13.71 25.45 0.80
C GLU A 54 14.58 24.25 1.18
N LYS A 55 14.05 23.35 1.99
CA LYS A 55 14.76 22.12 2.41
C LYS A 55 14.71 21.05 1.35
N TYR A 56 13.64 20.99 0.56
CA TYR A 56 13.35 19.91 -0.36
C TYR A 56 13.20 20.39 -1.81
N PRO A 57 13.55 19.57 -2.81
CA PRO A 57 13.20 19.83 -4.19
C PRO A 57 11.68 19.94 -4.35
N ALA A 58 11.22 20.69 -5.34
CA ALA A 58 9.78 20.90 -5.52
C ALA A 58 9.30 20.37 -6.87
N LEU A 59 8.13 19.72 -6.86
CA LEU A 59 7.43 19.34 -8.09
C LEU A 59 6.96 20.61 -8.81
N ILE A 60 7.31 20.72 -10.10
CA ILE A 60 6.90 21.86 -10.94
C ILE A 60 5.46 21.65 -11.39
N GLU A 61 5.21 20.54 -12.07
CA GLU A 61 3.89 20.15 -12.57
C GLU A 61 3.82 18.62 -12.70
N PRO A 62 2.70 17.99 -12.35
CA PRO A 62 2.55 16.55 -12.56
C PRO A 62 2.38 16.24 -14.05
N LYS A 63 3.13 15.27 -14.56
CA LYS A 63 2.92 14.70 -15.89
C LYS A 63 1.88 13.60 -15.87
N THR A 64 1.96 12.73 -14.86
CA THR A 64 0.97 11.68 -14.65
C THR A 64 0.62 11.56 -13.17
N VAL A 65 -0.61 11.16 -12.89
CA VAL A 65 -1.07 10.76 -11.56
C VAL A 65 -1.72 9.39 -11.67
N ASN A 66 -1.22 8.43 -10.91
CA ASN A 66 -1.61 7.01 -10.99
C ASN A 66 -1.49 6.43 -12.43
N GLY A 67 -0.48 6.90 -13.18
CA GLY A 67 -0.23 6.48 -14.56
C GLY A 67 -1.14 7.15 -15.62
N ALA A 68 -2.14 7.93 -15.20
CA ALA A 68 -3.08 8.63 -16.07
C ALA A 68 -2.79 10.14 -16.15
N ASP A 69 -3.46 10.82 -17.10
CA ASP A 69 -3.43 12.27 -17.22
C ASP A 69 -4.00 12.93 -15.97
N PRO A 70 -3.31 13.91 -15.36
CA PRO A 70 -3.78 14.61 -14.17
C PRO A 70 -5.17 15.27 -14.33
N GLU A 71 -5.56 15.67 -15.53
CA GLU A 71 -6.87 16.28 -15.78
C GLU A 71 -8.04 15.29 -15.57
N LEU A 72 -7.80 14.00 -15.75
CA LEU A 72 -8.81 12.96 -15.51
C LEU A 72 -9.19 12.83 -14.03
N LEU A 73 -8.33 13.26 -13.12
CA LEU A 73 -8.61 13.23 -11.68
C LEU A 73 -9.80 14.13 -11.28
N ALA A 74 -10.11 15.14 -12.07
CA ALA A 74 -11.27 16.00 -11.81
C ALA A 74 -12.60 15.23 -11.82
N ARG A 75 -12.64 14.09 -12.52
CA ARG A 75 -13.82 13.22 -12.64
C ARG A 75 -13.88 12.12 -11.56
N ARG A 76 -12.85 12.02 -10.70
CA ARG A 76 -12.79 10.99 -9.66
C ARG A 76 -13.91 11.17 -8.64
N VAL A 77 -14.68 10.12 -8.42
CA VAL A 77 -15.75 10.09 -7.40
C VAL A 77 -15.13 10.02 -6.01
N ASP A 78 -15.71 10.70 -5.04
CA ASP A 78 -15.28 10.60 -3.64
C ASP A 78 -15.63 9.25 -3.04
N PHE A 79 -14.74 8.68 -2.24
CA PHE A 79 -14.94 7.38 -1.58
C PHE A 79 -16.28 7.27 -0.86
N ASN A 80 -16.69 8.32 -0.15
CA ASN A 80 -17.95 8.35 0.60
C ASN A 80 -19.21 8.32 -0.29
N LYS A 81 -19.04 8.55 -1.60
CA LYS A 81 -20.15 8.54 -2.59
C LYS A 81 -20.23 7.22 -3.33
N LEU A 82 -19.28 6.30 -3.10
CA LEU A 82 -19.28 4.99 -3.73
C LEU A 82 -20.33 4.08 -3.08
N THR A 83 -21.00 3.27 -3.90
CA THR A 83 -21.96 2.27 -3.41
C THR A 83 -21.20 1.11 -2.76
N PRO A 84 -21.45 0.78 -1.48
CA PRO A 84 -20.84 -0.38 -0.86
C PRO A 84 -21.38 -1.68 -1.47
N LEU A 85 -20.47 -2.54 -1.92
CA LEU A 85 -20.82 -3.88 -2.42
C LEU A 85 -20.33 -4.95 -1.43
N PHE A 86 -21.00 -6.08 -1.43
CA PHE A 86 -20.51 -7.27 -0.75
C PHE A 86 -19.36 -7.89 -1.55
N PRO A 87 -18.39 -8.56 -0.89
CA PRO A 87 -17.30 -9.27 -1.55
C PRO A 87 -17.82 -10.55 -2.21
N ASP A 88 -18.35 -10.44 -3.42
CA ASP A 88 -18.95 -11.52 -4.21
C ASP A 88 -17.89 -12.26 -5.07
N GLU A 89 -16.76 -11.62 -5.36
CA GLU A 89 -15.65 -12.22 -6.08
C GLU A 89 -14.65 -12.85 -5.11
N ARG A 90 -14.50 -14.18 -5.17
CA ARG A 90 -13.62 -14.93 -4.28
C ARG A 90 -12.16 -14.86 -4.73
N LEU A 91 -11.25 -14.67 -3.76
CA LEU A 91 -9.82 -14.90 -3.93
C LEU A 91 -9.53 -16.39 -3.69
N LYS A 92 -9.33 -17.18 -4.74
CA LYS A 92 -8.94 -18.59 -4.62
C LYS A 92 -7.50 -18.65 -4.07
N LEU A 93 -7.32 -19.35 -2.96
CA LEU A 93 -6.00 -19.52 -2.32
C LEU A 93 -5.36 -20.87 -2.68
N GLU A 94 -6.14 -21.91 -2.96
CA GLU A 94 -5.63 -23.19 -3.39
C GLU A 94 -4.86 -23.05 -4.70
N ILE A 95 -3.59 -23.50 -4.70
CA ILE A 95 -2.73 -23.48 -5.89
C ILE A 95 -2.83 -24.85 -6.56
N ASP A 96 -3.30 -24.87 -7.80
CA ASP A 96 -3.44 -26.09 -8.57
C ASP A 96 -2.07 -26.75 -8.79
N GLY A 97 -2.01 -28.08 -8.65
CA GLY A 97 -0.76 -28.83 -8.77
C GLY A 97 0.16 -28.82 -7.54
N SER A 98 -0.25 -28.19 -6.44
CA SER A 98 0.53 -28.15 -5.20
C SER A 98 -0.22 -28.81 -4.03
N PRO A 99 -0.45 -30.12 -4.06
CA PRO A 99 -1.25 -30.82 -3.03
C PRO A 99 -0.63 -30.77 -1.62
N GLN A 100 0.66 -30.45 -1.52
CA GLN A 100 1.37 -30.32 -0.24
C GLN A 100 1.01 -29.01 0.51
N LYS A 101 0.49 -28.01 -0.17
CA LYS A 101 0.04 -26.75 0.44
C LYS A 101 -1.38 -26.88 1.00
N ILE A 102 -1.50 -27.56 2.12
CA ILE A 102 -2.79 -27.85 2.77
C ILE A 102 -3.43 -26.60 3.36
N LEU A 103 -2.63 -25.67 3.88
CA LEU A 103 -3.11 -24.51 4.63
C LEU A 103 -3.97 -23.55 3.78
N PRO A 104 -3.59 -23.14 2.57
CA PRO A 104 -4.45 -22.33 1.70
C PRO A 104 -5.79 -23.01 1.41
N ARG A 105 -5.77 -24.33 1.19
CA ARG A 105 -6.97 -25.11 0.96
C ARG A 105 -7.90 -25.16 2.18
N ILE A 106 -7.34 -25.27 3.39
CA ILE A 106 -8.13 -25.21 4.64
C ILE A 106 -8.81 -23.85 4.76
N VAL A 107 -8.08 -22.75 4.49
CA VAL A 107 -8.65 -21.41 4.53
C VAL A 107 -9.78 -21.27 3.51
N ASP A 108 -9.58 -21.75 2.29
CA ASP A 108 -10.60 -21.74 1.25
C ASP A 108 -11.88 -22.49 1.59
N LEU A 109 -11.78 -23.56 2.36
CA LEU A 109 -12.91 -24.38 2.78
C LEU A 109 -13.66 -23.82 4.00
N ILE A 110 -12.92 -23.27 4.96
CA ILE A 110 -13.49 -22.89 6.26
C ILE A 110 -13.81 -21.38 6.32
N ALA A 111 -12.92 -20.54 5.75
CA ALA A 111 -13.01 -19.09 5.80
C ALA A 111 -12.61 -18.46 4.46
N PRO A 112 -13.39 -18.66 3.39
CA PRO A 112 -13.07 -18.13 2.07
C PRO A 112 -12.98 -16.60 2.11
N ILE A 113 -11.99 -16.06 1.40
CA ILE A 113 -11.69 -14.63 1.36
C ILE A 113 -12.18 -14.07 0.01
N GLY A 114 -12.95 -13.00 0.04
CA GLY A 114 -13.39 -12.28 -1.16
C GLY A 114 -12.63 -10.97 -1.37
N LYS A 115 -12.60 -10.48 -2.61
CA LYS A 115 -12.02 -9.18 -2.94
C LYS A 115 -12.76 -8.07 -2.17
N GLY A 116 -12.02 -7.22 -1.45
CA GLY A 116 -12.57 -6.18 -0.60
C GLY A 116 -13.06 -6.63 0.77
N GLN A 117 -12.94 -7.91 1.12
CA GLN A 117 -13.31 -8.41 2.45
C GLN A 117 -12.29 -7.96 3.51
N ARG A 118 -12.79 -7.67 4.71
CA ARG A 118 -11.98 -7.47 5.91
C ARG A 118 -11.98 -8.75 6.73
N GLY A 119 -10.80 -9.34 6.91
CA GLY A 119 -10.61 -10.52 7.74
C GLY A 119 -9.75 -10.21 8.96
N LEU A 120 -9.97 -10.92 10.05
CA LEU A 120 -9.16 -10.85 11.26
C LEU A 120 -8.58 -12.24 11.56
N ILE A 121 -7.25 -12.34 11.70
CA ILE A 121 -6.54 -13.55 12.11
C ILE A 121 -6.00 -13.32 13.51
N VAL A 122 -6.57 -14.03 14.48
CA VAL A 122 -6.16 -13.96 15.89
C VAL A 122 -5.54 -15.29 16.28
N SER A 123 -4.37 -15.24 16.89
CA SER A 123 -3.69 -16.44 17.40
C SER A 123 -2.83 -16.08 18.61
N PRO A 124 -2.61 -17.05 19.54
CA PRO A 124 -1.60 -16.89 20.57
C PRO A 124 -0.19 -16.78 19.95
N PRO A 125 0.79 -16.27 20.71
CA PRO A 125 2.17 -16.24 20.28
C PRO A 125 2.66 -17.63 19.83
N LYS A 126 3.50 -17.68 18.79
CA LYS A 126 4.12 -18.91 18.24
C LYS A 126 3.13 -19.95 17.68
N ALA A 127 1.90 -19.58 17.39
CA ALA A 127 0.89 -20.46 16.79
C ALA A 127 0.88 -20.51 15.26
N GLY A 128 1.86 -19.90 14.60
CA GLY A 128 1.98 -19.93 13.14
C GLY A 128 1.25 -18.80 12.40
N LYS A 129 0.88 -17.70 13.07
CA LYS A 129 0.25 -16.53 12.44
C LYS A 129 1.00 -16.06 11.20
N THR A 130 2.31 -15.86 11.33
CA THR A 130 3.18 -15.38 10.23
C THR A 130 3.22 -16.39 9.07
N THR A 131 3.21 -17.69 9.37
CA THR A 131 3.16 -18.74 8.34
C THR A 131 1.87 -18.69 7.55
N ILE A 132 0.72 -18.54 8.24
CA ILE A 132 -0.58 -18.39 7.57
C ILE A 132 -0.61 -17.15 6.67
N LEU A 133 -0.12 -16.01 7.15
CA LEU A 133 -0.08 -14.77 6.37
C LEU A 133 0.78 -14.91 5.12
N LYS A 134 1.95 -15.55 5.21
CA LYS A 134 2.82 -15.82 4.05
C LYS A 134 2.14 -16.73 3.02
N GLU A 135 1.52 -17.82 3.47
CA GLU A 135 0.84 -18.74 2.56
C GLU A 135 -0.34 -18.06 1.85
N ILE A 136 -1.13 -17.25 2.55
CA ILE A 136 -2.20 -16.45 1.95
C ILE A 136 -1.62 -15.46 0.94
N ALA A 137 -0.59 -14.70 1.31
CA ALA A 137 0.05 -13.73 0.43
C ALA A 137 0.57 -14.39 -0.86
N ASN A 138 1.33 -15.47 -0.73
CA ASN A 138 1.87 -16.20 -1.88
C ASN A 138 0.79 -16.85 -2.75
N SER A 139 -0.31 -17.30 -2.15
CA SER A 139 -1.44 -17.83 -2.89
C SER A 139 -2.15 -16.75 -3.69
N ILE A 140 -2.33 -15.57 -3.12
CA ILE A 140 -2.94 -14.43 -3.80
C ILE A 140 -2.09 -14.00 -4.98
N THR A 141 -0.80 -13.79 -4.81
CA THR A 141 0.09 -13.35 -5.91
C THR A 141 0.22 -14.40 -7.01
N THR A 142 0.13 -15.68 -6.67
CA THR A 142 0.18 -16.78 -7.66
C THR A 142 -1.10 -16.88 -8.47
N ASN A 143 -2.27 -16.82 -7.82
CA ASN A 143 -3.55 -17.06 -8.47
C ASN A 143 -4.20 -15.79 -9.05
N ASN A 144 -3.82 -14.61 -8.55
CA ASN A 144 -4.40 -13.31 -8.91
C ASN A 144 -3.27 -12.30 -9.17
N PRO A 145 -2.52 -12.42 -10.27
CA PRO A 145 -1.37 -11.57 -10.56
C PRO A 145 -1.74 -10.10 -10.81
N GLU A 146 -3.02 -9.81 -11.03
CA GLU A 146 -3.56 -8.45 -11.16
C GLU A 146 -3.68 -7.74 -9.80
N VAL A 147 -3.66 -8.49 -8.69
CA VAL A 147 -3.83 -7.92 -7.34
C VAL A 147 -2.53 -7.31 -6.85
N TYR A 148 -2.59 -6.03 -6.49
CA TYR A 148 -1.47 -5.38 -5.82
C TYR A 148 -1.43 -5.76 -4.35
N LEU A 149 -0.42 -6.53 -3.96
CA LEU A 149 -0.24 -7.00 -2.58
C LEU A 149 0.63 -6.04 -1.79
N MET A 150 0.12 -5.57 -0.65
CA MET A 150 0.87 -4.80 0.32
C MET A 150 0.81 -5.45 1.69
N VAL A 151 1.97 -5.67 2.30
CA VAL A 151 2.11 -6.19 3.66
C VAL A 151 2.59 -5.07 4.57
N VAL A 152 1.87 -4.87 5.67
CA VAL A 152 2.22 -3.87 6.69
C VAL A 152 2.56 -4.58 7.98
N LEU A 153 3.79 -4.41 8.44
CA LEU A 153 4.28 -4.98 9.69
C LEU A 153 4.52 -3.85 10.70
N VAL A 154 3.81 -3.89 11.81
CA VAL A 154 3.92 -2.90 12.88
C VAL A 154 4.31 -3.62 14.16
N ASP A 155 5.34 -3.10 14.82
CA ASP A 155 5.88 -3.66 16.08
C ASP A 155 6.38 -5.12 15.92
N GLU A 156 6.84 -5.46 14.71
CA GLU A 156 7.40 -6.79 14.43
C GLU A 156 8.92 -6.83 14.61
N ARG A 157 9.46 -8.03 14.77
CA ARG A 157 10.91 -8.22 14.93
C ARG A 157 11.64 -8.07 13.60
N PRO A 158 12.87 -7.51 13.58
CA PRO A 158 13.65 -7.34 12.35
C PRO A 158 13.85 -8.63 11.53
N GLU A 159 14.02 -9.76 12.21
CA GLU A 159 14.15 -11.07 11.56
C GLU A 159 12.85 -11.51 10.86
N GLU A 160 11.67 -11.22 11.46
CA GLU A 160 10.38 -11.54 10.85
C GLU A 160 10.09 -10.64 9.65
N VAL A 161 10.49 -9.37 9.72
CA VAL A 161 10.42 -8.43 8.60
C VAL A 161 11.26 -8.93 7.43
N THR A 162 12.52 -9.28 7.68
CA THR A 162 13.44 -9.78 6.65
C THR A 162 12.91 -11.07 6.01
N ASP A 163 12.37 -11.97 6.82
CA ASP A 163 11.79 -13.22 6.36
C ASP A 163 10.52 -12.96 5.48
N MET A 164 9.66 -12.01 5.87
CA MET A 164 8.51 -11.63 5.07
C MET A 164 8.93 -11.02 3.73
N GLN A 165 9.89 -10.09 3.72
CA GLN A 165 10.42 -9.47 2.51
C GLN A 165 11.00 -10.46 1.50
N ARG A 166 11.62 -11.54 1.99
CA ARG A 166 12.20 -12.60 1.14
C ARG A 166 11.18 -13.62 0.66
N SER A 167 10.11 -13.80 1.41
CA SER A 167 9.14 -14.88 1.20
C SER A 167 7.91 -14.46 0.43
N VAL A 168 7.61 -13.16 0.34
CA VAL A 168 6.38 -12.64 -0.26
C VAL A 168 6.71 -11.75 -1.45
N ASP A 169 6.08 -12.02 -2.58
CA ASP A 169 6.14 -11.17 -3.76
C ASP A 169 5.10 -10.05 -3.64
N GLY A 170 5.50 -8.95 -3.03
CA GLY A 170 4.64 -7.80 -2.76
C GLY A 170 5.39 -6.66 -2.07
N GLU A 171 4.74 -5.51 -1.93
CA GLU A 171 5.31 -4.39 -1.19
C GLU A 171 5.24 -4.66 0.31
N VAL A 172 6.40 -4.69 0.99
CA VAL A 172 6.47 -4.88 2.45
C VAL A 172 6.88 -3.56 3.11
N VAL A 173 5.95 -2.97 3.85
CA VAL A 173 6.18 -1.76 4.64
C VAL A 173 6.19 -2.12 6.11
N PHE A 174 7.16 -1.61 6.86
CA PHE A 174 7.36 -2.06 8.23
C PHE A 174 7.81 -0.96 9.18
N SER A 175 7.52 -1.17 10.45
CA SER A 175 8.11 -0.48 11.59
C SER A 175 8.45 -1.51 12.65
N THR A 176 9.74 -1.67 12.96
CA THR A 176 10.24 -2.68 13.91
C THR A 176 10.06 -2.24 15.35
N PHE A 177 10.01 -3.18 16.29
CA PHE A 177 9.71 -2.94 17.71
C PHE A 177 10.70 -1.99 18.41
N ASP A 178 11.91 -1.81 17.87
CA ASP A 178 12.95 -0.91 18.37
C ASP A 178 12.72 0.56 17.99
N ARG A 179 11.68 0.85 17.21
CA ARG A 179 11.35 2.20 16.75
C ARG A 179 10.43 2.93 17.73
N PRO A 180 10.49 4.28 17.77
CA PRO A 180 9.56 5.05 18.58
C PRO A 180 8.09 4.81 18.19
N PRO A 181 7.15 4.87 19.15
CA PRO A 181 5.70 4.69 18.90
C PRO A 181 5.13 5.61 17.81
N ASP A 182 5.68 6.82 17.68
CA ASP A 182 5.25 7.78 16.67
C ASP A 182 5.52 7.28 15.25
N GLU A 183 6.62 6.54 15.02
CA GLU A 183 6.89 5.93 13.71
C GLU A 183 5.88 4.84 13.37
N HIS A 184 5.46 4.02 14.34
CA HIS A 184 4.41 3.01 14.13
C HIS A 184 3.10 3.64 13.71
N THR A 185 2.68 4.69 14.42
CA THR A 185 1.46 5.45 14.11
C THR A 185 1.55 6.09 12.72
N GLN A 186 2.70 6.65 12.39
CA GLN A 186 2.92 7.33 11.12
C GLN A 186 2.87 6.36 9.94
N VAL A 187 3.55 5.21 10.02
CA VAL A 187 3.51 4.17 9.00
C VAL A 187 2.08 3.66 8.81
N SER A 188 1.39 3.33 9.89
CA SER A 188 0.01 2.84 9.85
C SER A 188 -0.94 3.87 9.24
N SER A 189 -0.85 5.14 9.64
CA SER A 189 -1.71 6.21 9.12
C SER A 189 -1.44 6.51 7.65
N CYS A 190 -0.17 6.57 7.23
CA CYS A 190 0.17 6.76 5.83
C CYS A 190 -0.44 5.66 4.96
N LEU A 191 -0.33 4.41 5.38
CA LEU A 191 -0.82 3.27 4.60
C LEU A 191 -2.34 3.20 4.53
N LEU A 192 -3.06 3.49 5.60
CA LEU A 192 -4.52 3.57 5.58
C LEU A 192 -5.03 4.59 4.56
N TYR A 193 -4.31 5.70 4.36
CA TYR A 193 -4.67 6.73 3.39
C TYR A 193 -4.17 6.43 1.97
N THR A 194 -3.14 5.58 1.83
CA THR A 194 -2.52 5.27 0.54
C THR A 194 -3.02 3.97 -0.07
N SER A 195 -3.62 3.09 0.73
CA SER A 195 -4.20 1.84 0.24
C SER A 195 -5.36 2.17 -0.71
N PRO A 196 -5.25 1.82 -2.01
CA PRO A 196 -6.38 1.95 -2.90
C PRO A 196 -7.51 1.07 -2.38
N SER A 197 -8.68 1.66 -2.20
CA SER A 197 -9.85 0.85 -1.87
C SER A 197 -10.25 0.03 -3.10
N PRO A 198 -10.68 -1.23 -2.94
CA PRO A 198 -11.26 -2.00 -4.04
C PRO A 198 -12.41 -1.29 -4.77
N ARG A 199 -12.98 -0.28 -4.11
CA ARG A 199 -14.03 0.58 -4.65
C ARG A 199 -13.54 1.72 -5.54
N ASP A 200 -12.21 1.96 -5.60
CA ASP A 200 -11.64 3.04 -6.42
C ASP A 200 -11.46 2.61 -7.89
N ASN A 201 -11.69 1.34 -8.22
CA ASN A 201 -11.52 0.74 -9.55
C ASN A 201 -12.84 0.46 -10.30
N THR A 202 -13.95 0.96 -9.81
CA THR A 202 -15.26 0.84 -10.49
C THR A 202 -15.72 2.16 -11.11
#